data_eaab7b9934e5373704fe065677120ae8
#
_entry.id   eaab7b9934e5373704fe065677120ae8
#
_cell.length_a   1.000
_cell.length_b   1.000
_cell.length_c   1.000
_cell.angle_alpha   90.00
_cell.angle_beta   90.00
_cell.angle_gamma   90.00
#
_symmetry.space_group_name_H-M   'P 1'
#
loop_
_entity.id
_entity.type
_entity.pdbx_description
1 polymer ?
#
loop_
_entity_poly.entity_id
_entity_poly.type
_entity_poly.pdbx_seq_one_letter_code
_entity_poly.pdbx_strand_id
1 'polypeptide(L)'
;AGIRYVPIHSRLLPIIERLKRESNNEYLLSGLTFNKYNDRSNAIGKRFGRLKKSLGFPKKKVFHSIRKIVITLLENAGISENLAADIVGHEKPRITYGLYSEGHSLSAMKEAIEKIIYPENYLPPSL
;
A
#
# COMPACT_ATOMS: atom_id res chain seq x y z
N ALA A 1 1.68 12.26 -4.02
CA ALA A 1 2.58 11.33 -3.33
C ALA A 1 3.76 11.04 -4.25
N GLY A 2 4.96 11.48 -3.86
CA GLY A 2 6.19 11.30 -4.63
C GLY A 2 6.73 9.87 -4.57
N ILE A 3 7.85 9.65 -5.27
CA ILE A 3 8.64 8.42 -5.18
C ILE A 3 9.15 8.29 -3.74
N ARG A 4 8.97 7.12 -3.13
CA ARG A 4 9.43 6.81 -1.78
C ARG A 4 9.70 5.32 -1.62
N TYR A 5 10.50 4.98 -0.63
CA TYR A 5 10.71 3.62 -0.20
C TYR A 5 9.65 3.24 0.84
N VAL A 6 9.01 2.10 0.66
CA VAL A 6 8.05 1.54 1.62
C VAL A 6 8.51 0.13 1.95
N PRO A 7 8.80 -0.19 3.22
CA PRO A 7 9.19 -1.54 3.60
C PRO A 7 8.08 -2.55 3.30
N ILE A 8 8.47 -3.75 2.93
CA ILE A 8 7.53 -4.84 2.65
C ILE A 8 7.23 -5.57 3.97
N HIS A 9 5.95 -5.73 4.30
CA HIS A 9 5.52 -6.57 5.43
C HIS A 9 5.96 -8.02 5.20
N SER A 10 6.45 -8.71 6.24
CA SER A 10 7.00 -10.07 6.14
C SER A 10 6.04 -11.07 5.49
N ARG A 11 4.74 -10.97 5.78
CA ARG A 11 3.70 -11.82 5.18
C ARG A 11 3.50 -11.62 3.68
N LEU A 12 3.98 -10.51 3.10
CA LEU A 12 3.90 -10.25 1.66
C LEU A 12 5.14 -10.74 0.91
N LEU A 13 6.24 -11.08 1.60
CA LEU A 13 7.49 -11.49 0.97
C LEU A 13 7.31 -12.65 -0.01
N PRO A 14 6.60 -13.75 0.30
CA PRO A 14 6.43 -14.85 -0.64
C PRO A 14 5.72 -14.43 -1.93
N ILE A 15 4.73 -13.52 -1.82
CA ILE A 15 4.00 -12.97 -2.97
C ILE A 15 4.92 -12.09 -3.82
N ILE A 16 5.68 -11.21 -3.18
CA ILE A 16 6.62 -10.31 -3.87
C ILE A 16 7.70 -11.10 -4.58
N GLU A 17 8.29 -12.12 -3.94
CA GLU A 17 9.30 -12.99 -4.55
C GLU A 17 8.74 -13.75 -5.75
N ARG A 18 7.53 -14.27 -5.66
CA ARG A 18 6.85 -14.89 -6.79
C ARG A 18 6.68 -13.92 -7.95
N LEU A 19 6.09 -12.74 -7.69
CA LEU A 19 5.86 -11.73 -8.72
C LEU A 19 7.17 -11.24 -9.36
N LYS A 20 8.25 -11.15 -8.58
CA LYS A 20 9.59 -10.81 -9.09
C LYS A 20 10.14 -11.87 -10.03
N ARG A 21 9.94 -13.16 -9.73
CA ARG A 21 10.35 -14.27 -10.62
C ARG A 21 9.53 -14.32 -11.91
N GLU A 22 8.23 -14.02 -11.83
CA GLU A 22 7.32 -14.02 -12.97
C GLU A 22 7.46 -12.77 -13.85
N SER A 23 8.09 -11.72 -13.33
CA SER A 23 8.26 -10.47 -14.06
C SER A 23 9.34 -10.61 -15.14
N ASN A 24 9.01 -10.15 -16.34
CA ASN A 24 9.89 -10.11 -17.51
C ASN A 24 10.39 -8.68 -17.84
N ASN A 25 10.19 -7.72 -16.95
CA ASN A 25 10.62 -6.34 -17.09
C ASN A 25 10.94 -5.71 -15.72
N GLU A 26 11.24 -4.43 -15.68
CA GLU A 26 11.60 -3.68 -14.45
C GLU A 26 10.45 -3.50 -13.45
N TYR A 27 9.22 -3.88 -13.80
CA TYR A 27 8.04 -3.70 -12.95
C TYR A 27 7.63 -5.01 -12.28
N LEU A 28 7.32 -4.94 -11.00
CA LEU A 28 6.79 -6.09 -10.26
C LEU A 28 5.51 -6.65 -10.90
N LEU A 29 4.65 -5.78 -11.40
CA LEU A 29 3.43 -6.16 -12.15
C LEU A 29 3.68 -5.94 -13.65
N SER A 30 4.33 -6.92 -14.29
CA SER A 30 4.77 -6.83 -15.68
C SER A 30 3.63 -6.77 -16.72
N GLY A 31 2.50 -7.41 -16.44
CA GLY A 31 1.36 -7.50 -17.37
C GLY A 31 0.47 -6.25 -17.50
N LEU A 32 0.94 -5.08 -17.06
CA LEU A 32 0.20 -3.83 -17.17
C LEU A 32 0.70 -2.99 -18.33
N THR A 33 -0.23 -2.51 -19.16
CA THR A 33 0.04 -1.62 -20.29
C THR A 33 -0.22 -0.16 -19.92
N PHE A 34 0.48 0.75 -20.60
CA PHE A 34 0.23 2.18 -20.48
C PHE A 34 -1.09 2.56 -21.20
N ASN A 35 -1.84 3.46 -20.59
CA ASN A 35 -2.96 4.11 -21.27
C ASN A 35 -2.48 5.31 -22.11
N LYS A 36 -3.41 6.02 -22.76
CA LYS A 36 -3.11 7.20 -23.56
C LYS A 36 -2.46 8.37 -22.81
N TYR A 37 -2.47 8.35 -21.49
CA TYR A 37 -1.87 9.36 -20.60
C TYR A 37 -0.56 8.86 -19.97
N ASN A 38 0.02 7.79 -20.50
CA ASN A 38 1.23 7.15 -19.99
C ASN A 38 1.10 6.65 -18.54
N ASP A 39 -0.10 6.21 -18.13
CA ASP A 39 -0.41 5.70 -16.80
C ASP A 39 -0.74 4.20 -16.85
N ARG A 40 -0.02 3.40 -16.08
CA ARG A 40 -0.21 1.94 -15.93
C ARG A 40 -1.23 1.59 -14.86
N SER A 41 -1.50 2.48 -13.91
CA SER A 41 -2.35 2.20 -12.75
C SER A 41 -3.82 2.01 -13.11
N ASN A 42 -4.27 2.55 -14.24
CA ASN A 42 -5.65 2.47 -14.70
C ASN A 42 -6.15 1.02 -14.84
N ALA A 43 -5.30 0.11 -15.32
CA ALA A 43 -5.64 -1.31 -15.45
C ALA A 43 -5.91 -1.97 -14.08
N ILE A 44 -5.15 -1.60 -13.05
CA ILE A 44 -5.36 -2.06 -11.67
C ILE A 44 -6.70 -1.57 -11.15
N GLY A 45 -7.01 -0.28 -11.32
CA GLY A 45 -8.28 0.30 -10.91
C GLY A 45 -9.49 -0.40 -11.53
N LYS A 46 -9.42 -0.71 -12.84
CA LYS A 46 -10.48 -1.46 -13.54
C LYS A 46 -10.63 -2.89 -13.02
N ARG A 47 -9.53 -3.61 -12.78
CA ARG A 47 -9.55 -4.96 -12.21
C ARG A 47 -10.15 -4.96 -10.80
N PHE A 48 -9.72 -4.02 -9.96
CA PHE A 48 -10.28 -3.83 -8.62
C PHE A 48 -11.79 -3.53 -8.66
N GLY A 49 -12.23 -2.66 -9.58
CA GLY A 49 -13.64 -2.34 -9.75
C GLY A 49 -14.50 -3.57 -10.08
N ARG A 50 -14.02 -4.47 -10.96
CA ARG A 50 -14.68 -5.73 -11.27
C ARG A 50 -14.71 -6.69 -10.08
N LEU A 51 -13.57 -6.87 -9.42
CA LEU A 51 -13.45 -7.73 -8.25
C LEU A 51 -14.39 -7.28 -7.12
N LYS A 52 -14.37 -6.00 -6.76
CA LYS A 52 -15.24 -5.51 -5.70
C LYS A 52 -16.72 -5.68 -6.02
N LYS A 53 -17.12 -5.53 -7.30
CA LYS A 53 -18.49 -5.75 -7.74
C LYS A 53 -18.89 -7.22 -7.60
N SER A 54 -18.01 -8.16 -7.99
CA SER A 54 -18.27 -9.59 -7.82
C SER A 54 -18.38 -10.00 -6.35
N LEU A 55 -17.71 -9.29 -5.45
CA LEU A 55 -17.76 -9.50 -4.00
C LEU A 55 -18.93 -8.74 -3.31
N GLY A 56 -19.80 -8.06 -4.06
CA GLY A 56 -20.96 -7.35 -3.52
C GLY A 56 -20.64 -6.03 -2.79
N PHE A 57 -19.42 -5.50 -2.92
CA PHE A 57 -19.08 -4.23 -2.27
C PHE A 57 -19.79 -3.03 -2.91
N PRO A 58 -20.26 -2.05 -2.11
CA PRO A 58 -20.95 -0.88 -2.62
C PRO A 58 -20.05 0.03 -3.46
N LYS A 59 -20.66 0.86 -4.34
CA LYS A 59 -19.93 1.78 -5.24
C LYS A 59 -18.97 2.72 -4.49
N LYS A 60 -19.33 3.16 -3.28
CA LYS A 60 -18.52 4.09 -2.45
C LYS A 60 -17.17 3.51 -1.99
N LYS A 61 -17.00 2.19 -2.01
CA LYS A 61 -15.71 1.56 -1.74
C LYS A 61 -14.86 1.62 -3.02
N VAL A 62 -13.78 2.36 -2.96
CA VAL A 62 -12.84 2.57 -4.09
C VAL A 62 -11.46 2.03 -3.74
N PHE A 63 -10.55 1.94 -4.71
CA PHE A 63 -9.18 1.46 -4.47
C PHE A 63 -8.48 2.22 -3.33
N HIS A 64 -8.69 3.54 -3.27
CA HIS A 64 -8.17 4.39 -2.20
C HIS A 64 -8.71 4.03 -0.79
N SER A 65 -9.81 3.28 -0.70
CA SER A 65 -10.33 2.81 0.60
C SER A 65 -9.36 1.85 1.29
N ILE A 66 -8.54 1.12 0.53
CA ILE A 66 -7.48 0.23 1.08
C ILE A 66 -6.48 1.07 1.88
N ARG A 67 -6.06 2.22 1.34
CA ARG A 67 -5.13 3.13 2.02
C ARG A 67 -5.70 3.62 3.36
N LYS A 68 -7.00 3.93 3.42
CA LYS A 68 -7.66 4.32 4.67
C LYS A 68 -7.62 3.20 5.71
N ILE A 69 -7.83 1.96 5.28
CA ILE A 69 -7.73 0.79 6.18
C ILE A 69 -6.31 0.69 6.75
N VAL A 70 -5.28 0.80 5.92
CA VAL A 70 -3.88 0.76 6.38
C VAL A 70 -3.60 1.85 7.41
N ILE A 71 -4.07 3.08 7.20
CA ILE A 71 -3.92 4.18 8.15
C ILE A 71 -4.58 3.82 9.50
N THR A 72 -5.82 3.34 9.48
CA THR A 72 -6.54 2.92 10.68
C THR A 72 -5.82 1.79 11.42
N LEU A 73 -5.25 0.83 10.71
CA LEU A 73 -4.50 -0.27 11.32
C LEU A 73 -3.19 0.22 11.95
N LEU A 74 -2.50 1.17 11.34
CA LEU A 74 -1.32 1.81 11.93
C LEU A 74 -1.69 2.61 13.18
N GLU A 75 -2.78 3.38 13.15
CA GLU A 75 -3.30 4.11 14.29
C GLU A 75 -3.65 3.18 15.45
N ASN A 76 -4.39 2.09 15.18
CA ASN A 76 -4.73 1.09 16.18
C ASN A 76 -3.51 0.36 16.76
N ALA A 77 -2.43 0.26 16.00
CA ALA A 77 -1.14 -0.27 16.45
C ALA A 77 -0.28 0.73 17.24
N GLY A 78 -0.82 1.94 17.53
CA GLY A 78 -0.13 2.99 18.28
C GLY A 78 0.99 3.69 17.49
N ILE A 79 0.96 3.64 16.15
CA ILE A 79 1.95 4.29 15.30
C ILE A 79 1.63 5.80 15.21
N SER A 80 2.66 6.63 15.42
CA SER A 80 2.49 8.09 15.34
C SER A 80 2.03 8.54 13.95
N GLU A 81 1.25 9.62 13.92
CA GLU A 81 0.73 10.21 12.68
C GLU A 81 1.84 10.52 11.65
N ASN A 82 2.97 11.08 12.10
CA ASN A 82 4.08 11.40 11.21
C ASN A 82 4.74 10.15 10.59
N LEU A 83 4.90 9.07 11.36
CA LEU A 83 5.44 7.81 10.86
C LEU A 83 4.46 7.14 9.89
N ALA A 84 3.17 7.15 10.22
CA ALA A 84 2.13 6.67 9.33
C ALA A 84 2.07 7.50 8.03
N ALA A 85 2.24 8.83 8.10
CA ALA A 85 2.29 9.72 6.93
C ALA A 85 3.46 9.36 6.00
N ASP A 86 4.65 9.08 6.53
CA ASP A 86 5.80 8.64 5.73
C ASP A 86 5.52 7.32 5.01
N ILE A 87 4.93 6.34 5.70
CA ILE A 87 4.58 5.04 5.11
C ILE A 87 3.57 5.21 3.97
N VAL A 88 2.49 5.94 4.22
CA VAL A 88 1.41 6.08 3.23
C VAL A 88 1.65 7.23 2.23
N GLY A 89 2.64 8.09 2.45
CA GLY A 89 2.99 9.23 1.59
C GLY A 89 1.94 10.34 1.67
N HIS A 90 1.50 10.70 2.86
CA HIS A 90 0.76 11.93 3.13
C HIS A 90 1.71 13.07 3.42
N GLU A 91 1.30 14.29 3.09
CA GLU A 91 1.98 15.49 3.55
C GLU A 91 1.87 15.58 5.07
N LYS A 92 2.97 16.00 5.70
CA LYS A 92 2.99 16.18 7.15
C LYS A 92 2.37 17.53 7.50
N PRO A 93 1.41 17.58 8.43
CA PRO A 93 0.67 18.82 8.72
C PRO A 93 1.50 19.88 9.46
N ARG A 94 2.68 19.51 10.02
CA ARG A 94 3.52 20.44 10.79
C ARG A 94 4.72 20.90 9.98
N ILE A 95 4.97 22.21 9.95
CA ILE A 95 6.06 22.86 9.22
C ILE A 95 7.41 22.24 9.58
N THR A 96 7.71 22.00 10.86
CA THR A 96 8.99 21.45 11.31
C THR A 96 9.26 20.05 10.75
N TYR A 97 8.29 19.14 10.84
CA TYR A 97 8.47 17.78 10.32
C TYR A 97 8.14 17.65 8.83
N GLY A 98 7.41 18.59 8.27
CA GLY A 98 7.07 18.62 6.85
C GLY A 98 8.19 19.19 5.98
N LEU A 99 8.88 20.26 6.43
CA LEU A 99 9.89 20.97 5.65
C LEU A 99 11.34 20.58 5.99
N TYR A 100 11.62 20.26 7.27
CA TYR A 100 12.99 20.07 7.76
C TYR A 100 13.34 18.64 8.16
N SER A 101 12.40 17.70 8.12
CA SER A 101 12.65 16.30 8.45
C SER A 101 12.84 15.48 7.17
N GLU A 102 13.93 14.72 7.10
CA GLU A 102 14.17 13.72 6.05
C GLU A 102 13.21 12.52 6.13
N GLY A 103 12.32 12.51 7.13
CA GLY A 103 11.41 11.41 7.39
C GLY A 103 11.97 10.37 8.36
N HIS A 104 11.22 9.31 8.57
CA HIS A 104 11.64 8.19 9.43
C HIS A 104 12.53 7.22 8.67
N SER A 105 13.44 6.54 9.40
CA SER A 105 14.29 5.51 8.82
C SER A 105 13.46 4.33 8.28
N LEU A 106 14.01 3.62 7.30
CA LEU A 106 13.38 2.39 6.77
C LEU A 106 13.17 1.34 7.86
N SER A 107 14.06 1.27 8.86
CA SER A 107 13.92 0.38 10.01
C SER A 107 12.70 0.73 10.84
N ALA A 108 12.51 2.00 11.21
CA ALA A 108 11.34 2.45 11.95
C ALA A 108 10.03 2.20 11.18
N MET A 109 10.01 2.47 9.88
CA MET A 109 8.87 2.17 9.03
C MET A 109 8.61 0.65 8.93
N LYS A 110 9.66 -0.18 8.88
CA LYS A 110 9.54 -1.64 8.86
C LYS A 110 8.89 -2.15 10.14
N GLU A 111 9.38 -1.72 11.30
CA GLU A 111 8.80 -2.07 12.60
C GLU A 111 7.32 -1.68 12.70
N ALA A 112 6.97 -0.50 12.21
CA ALA A 112 5.59 -0.03 12.19
C ALA A 112 4.69 -0.88 11.29
N ILE A 113 5.15 -1.22 10.08
CA ILE A 113 4.40 -2.05 9.14
C ILE A 113 4.18 -3.46 9.69
N GLU A 114 5.17 -4.06 10.37
CA GLU A 114 5.05 -5.40 10.97
C GLU A 114 3.99 -5.46 12.09
N LYS A 115 3.63 -4.33 12.69
CA LYS A 115 2.53 -4.26 13.67
C LYS A 115 1.13 -4.28 13.06
N ILE A 116 1.01 -4.20 11.74
CA ILE A 116 -0.28 -4.29 11.07
C ILE A 116 -0.77 -5.74 11.14
N ILE A 117 -1.86 -5.95 11.87
CA ILE A 117 -2.53 -7.24 11.99
C ILE A 117 -3.92 -7.14 11.38
N TYR A 118 -4.18 -7.94 10.36
CA TYR A 118 -5.53 -8.13 9.85
C TYR A 118 -6.24 -9.20 10.69
N PRO A 119 -7.51 -9.00 11.05
CA PRO A 119 -8.30 -10.04 11.70
C PRO A 119 -8.28 -11.32 10.87
N GLU A 120 -8.16 -12.48 11.51
CA GLU A 120 -8.01 -13.78 10.82
C GLU A 120 -9.15 -14.10 9.86
N ASN A 121 -10.36 -13.64 10.16
CA ASN A 121 -11.54 -13.80 9.31
C ASN A 121 -11.48 -13.01 7.98
N TYR A 122 -10.51 -12.12 7.80
CA TYR A 122 -10.26 -11.39 6.55
C TYR A 122 -9.08 -11.94 5.76
N LEU A 123 -8.41 -12.97 6.25
CA LEU A 123 -7.35 -13.62 5.49
C LEU A 123 -7.99 -14.56 4.48
N PRO A 124 -7.58 -14.53 3.19
CA PRO A 124 -8.01 -15.56 2.27
C PRO A 124 -7.55 -16.91 2.82
N PRO A 125 -8.34 -17.97 2.65
CA PRO A 125 -7.86 -19.32 2.92
C PRO A 125 -6.52 -19.47 2.22
N SER A 126 -5.55 -20.07 2.89
CA SER A 126 -4.16 -20.23 2.47
C SER A 126 -4.03 -20.42 0.96
N LEU A 127 -3.35 -19.48 0.31
CA LEU A 127 -2.92 -19.58 -1.08
C LEU A 127 -1.91 -20.69 -1.25
#